data_68b2160c3154f7e9cd8be145d354e807
#
_entry.id   68b2160c3154f7e9cd8be145d354e807
#
_cell.length_a   1.000
_cell.length_b   1.000
_cell.length_c   1.000
_cell.angle_alpha   90.00
_cell.angle_beta   90.00
_cell.angle_gamma   90.00
#
_symmetry.space_group_name_H-M   'P 1'
#
loop_
_entity.id
_entity.type
_entity.pdbx_description
1 polymer ?
#
loop_
_entity_poly.entity_id
_entity_poly.type
_entity_poly.pdbx_seq_one_letter_code
_entity_poly.pdbx_strand_id
1 'polypeptide(L)'
;MTEWLPRRRLDDLLRRLRSLHVAVVGDFFLDAYYDCDGRLDEPSLETGRNCYQVVRTRRQAGAAGTVAANLVALGAGTVSAVGFRGDDGEGWELQRVMDGLGLCREGFFVAADRFTPTYAKPCYVDRDGGGWRVREGLERIDIKNRRPTPRVLQ
;
A
#
# COMPACT_ATOMS: atom_id res chain seq x y z
N MET A 1 16.39 -36.46 5.07
CA MET A 1 15.82 -35.25 4.47
C MET A 1 16.96 -34.30 4.18
N THR A 2 17.27 -34.06 2.91
CA THR A 2 18.32 -33.11 2.50
C THR A 2 17.82 -31.72 2.83
N GLU A 3 18.51 -31.01 3.70
CA GLU A 3 18.18 -29.63 4.05
C GLU A 3 18.37 -28.76 2.81
N TRP A 4 17.28 -28.35 2.20
CA TRP A 4 17.26 -27.67 0.89
C TRP A 4 18.03 -26.34 0.91
N LEU A 5 18.06 -25.65 2.06
CA LEU A 5 18.85 -24.46 2.31
C LEU A 5 19.46 -24.55 3.72
N PRO A 6 20.75 -24.89 3.85
CA PRO A 6 21.41 -24.92 5.14
C PRO A 6 21.36 -23.55 5.83
N ARG A 7 21.08 -23.51 7.13
CA ARG A 7 20.95 -22.28 7.91
C ARG A 7 22.12 -21.32 7.70
N ARG A 8 23.34 -21.83 7.69
CA ARG A 8 24.54 -21.05 7.43
C ARG A 8 24.51 -20.32 6.09
N ARG A 9 23.95 -20.96 5.06
CA ARG A 9 23.80 -20.34 3.73
C ARG A 9 22.71 -19.28 3.74
N LEU A 10 21.59 -19.51 4.42
CA LEU A 10 20.55 -18.52 4.61
C LEU A 10 21.08 -17.27 5.31
N ASP A 11 21.80 -17.44 6.42
CA ASP A 11 22.37 -16.32 7.18
C ASP A 11 23.38 -15.52 6.34
N ASP A 12 24.16 -16.17 5.47
CA ASP A 12 25.08 -15.51 4.54
C ASP A 12 24.32 -14.69 3.49
N LEU A 13 23.26 -15.23 2.91
CA LEU A 13 22.41 -14.54 1.94
C LEU A 13 21.75 -13.29 2.57
N LEU A 14 21.19 -13.42 3.77
CA LEU A 14 20.57 -12.30 4.48
C LEU A 14 21.58 -11.19 4.83
N ARG A 15 22.83 -11.56 5.19
CA ARG A 15 23.89 -10.56 5.39
C ARG A 15 24.23 -9.79 4.12
N ARG A 16 24.33 -10.49 2.98
CA ARG A 16 24.61 -9.86 1.67
C ARG A 16 23.47 -8.94 1.21
N LEU A 17 22.23 -9.29 1.55
CA LEU A 17 21.07 -8.46 1.20
C LEU A 17 21.18 -7.03 1.76
N ARG A 18 21.79 -6.88 2.94
CA ARG A 18 22.01 -5.58 3.59
C ARG A 18 22.94 -4.63 2.82
N SER A 19 23.77 -5.14 1.93
CA SER A 19 24.66 -4.34 1.09
C SER A 19 24.08 -4.05 -0.29
N LEU A 20 22.90 -4.57 -0.61
CA LEU A 20 22.27 -4.36 -1.92
C LEU A 20 21.54 -3.03 -1.98
N HIS A 21 21.65 -2.40 -3.15
CA HIS A 21 20.79 -1.31 -3.58
C HIS A 21 19.80 -1.88 -4.60
N VAL A 22 18.52 -1.85 -4.29
CA VAL A 22 17.47 -2.42 -5.13
C VAL A 22 16.53 -1.33 -5.61
N ALA A 23 16.39 -1.16 -6.91
CA ALA A 23 15.38 -0.30 -7.49
C ALA A 23 14.13 -1.12 -7.82
N VAL A 24 12.98 -0.70 -7.30
CA VAL A 24 11.68 -1.25 -7.65
C VAL A 24 11.02 -0.29 -8.63
N VAL A 25 10.90 -0.73 -9.89
CA VAL A 25 10.31 0.05 -10.98
C VAL A 25 8.93 -0.52 -11.26
N GLY A 26 7.90 0.32 -11.23
CA GLY A 26 6.56 -0.16 -11.56
C GLY A 26 5.43 0.71 -11.03
N ASP A 27 4.25 0.11 -11.01
CA ASP A 27 3.02 0.72 -10.52
C ASP A 27 3.00 0.74 -8.99
N PHE A 28 3.00 1.95 -8.45
CA PHE A 28 2.74 2.18 -7.03
C PHE A 28 1.33 2.72 -6.88
N PHE A 29 0.53 2.09 -6.03
CA PHE A 29 -0.79 2.58 -5.71
C PHE A 29 -1.07 2.55 -4.21
N LEU A 30 -2.13 3.23 -3.80
CA LEU A 30 -2.55 3.27 -2.42
C LEU A 30 -3.63 2.21 -2.15
N ASP A 31 -3.38 1.30 -1.22
CA ASP A 31 -4.41 0.49 -0.59
C ASP A 31 -4.95 1.25 0.62
N ALA A 32 -6.17 1.74 0.52
CA ALA A 32 -6.86 2.50 1.54
C ALA A 32 -7.92 1.64 2.22
N TYR A 33 -7.60 1.10 3.39
CA TYR A 33 -8.55 0.32 4.17
C TYR A 33 -9.36 1.24 5.10
N TYR A 34 -10.68 1.05 5.11
CA TYR A 34 -11.62 1.72 5.99
C TYR A 34 -12.31 0.67 6.86
N ASP A 35 -11.85 0.55 8.10
CA ASP A 35 -12.42 -0.38 9.06
C ASP A 35 -13.68 0.24 9.65
N CYS A 36 -14.83 -0.36 9.40
CA CYS A 36 -16.16 0.14 9.76
C CYS A 36 -16.76 -0.71 10.89
N ASP A 37 -17.49 -0.05 11.80
CA ASP A 37 -18.29 -0.73 12.83
C ASP A 37 -19.76 -0.75 12.40
N GLY A 38 -20.26 -1.91 11.98
CA GLY A 38 -21.64 -2.05 11.51
C GLY A 38 -22.72 -1.75 12.55
N ARG A 39 -22.36 -1.65 13.84
CA ARG A 39 -23.29 -1.24 14.90
C ARG A 39 -23.58 0.27 14.89
N LEU A 40 -22.72 1.02 14.20
CA LEU A 40 -22.83 2.48 14.06
C LEU A 40 -23.42 2.90 12.73
N ASP A 41 -23.72 1.93 11.86
CA ASP A 41 -24.29 2.21 10.54
C ASP A 41 -25.62 2.95 10.67
N GLU A 42 -25.85 3.93 9.79
CA GLU A 42 -27.05 4.74 9.75
C GLU A 42 -27.49 5.00 8.30
N PRO A 43 -28.79 5.22 8.06
CA PRO A 43 -29.26 5.58 6.74
C PRO A 43 -28.87 7.03 6.40
N SER A 44 -28.39 7.26 5.17
CA SER A 44 -28.19 8.60 4.63
C SER A 44 -29.51 9.35 4.56
N LEU A 45 -29.56 10.56 5.09
CA LEU A 45 -30.74 11.43 5.01
C LEU A 45 -31.08 11.82 3.56
N GLU A 46 -30.09 11.83 2.66
CA GLU A 46 -30.30 12.22 1.26
C GLU A 46 -30.77 11.06 0.38
N THR A 47 -30.26 9.85 0.62
CA THR A 47 -30.45 8.72 -0.30
C THR A 47 -31.17 7.53 0.32
N GLY A 48 -31.31 7.48 1.65
CA GLY A 48 -31.80 6.34 2.41
C GLY A 48 -30.90 5.10 2.38
N ARG A 49 -29.73 5.18 1.72
CA ARG A 49 -28.76 4.09 1.67
C ARG A 49 -27.91 4.06 2.93
N ASN A 50 -27.31 2.90 3.21
CA ASN A 50 -26.44 2.74 4.36
C ASN A 50 -25.20 3.63 4.28
N CYS A 51 -24.91 4.33 5.38
CA CYS A 51 -23.68 5.08 5.59
C CYS A 51 -22.78 4.27 6.53
N TYR A 52 -21.67 3.77 6.00
CA TYR A 52 -20.69 3.02 6.78
C TYR A 52 -19.90 3.95 7.68
N GLN A 53 -19.82 3.61 8.96
CA GLN A 53 -19.14 4.42 9.96
C GLN A 53 -17.73 3.91 10.20
N VAL A 54 -16.72 4.69 9.72
CA VAL A 54 -15.31 4.33 9.78
C VAL A 54 -14.78 4.61 11.20
N VAL A 55 -14.25 3.58 11.84
CA VAL A 55 -13.64 3.65 13.18
C VAL A 55 -12.12 3.61 13.15
N ARG A 56 -11.54 3.16 12.05
CA ARG A 56 -10.09 3.14 11.83
C ARG A 56 -9.76 3.18 10.34
N THR A 57 -8.67 3.87 10.00
CA THR A 57 -8.11 3.85 8.64
C THR A 57 -6.72 3.22 8.65
N ARG A 58 -6.42 2.45 7.59
CA ARG A 58 -5.10 1.88 7.34
C ARG A 58 -4.69 2.18 5.90
N ARG A 59 -3.40 2.49 5.72
CA ARG A 59 -2.84 2.84 4.42
C ARG A 59 -1.63 1.95 4.14
N GLN A 60 -1.55 1.41 2.93
CA GLN A 60 -0.45 0.57 2.49
C GLN A 60 -0.08 0.92 1.04
N ALA A 61 1.19 0.81 0.71
CA ALA A 61 1.64 0.91 -0.67
C ALA A 61 1.44 -0.45 -1.36
N GLY A 62 0.60 -0.48 -2.38
CA GLY A 62 0.24 -1.68 -3.15
C GLY A 62 1.13 -1.91 -4.36
N ALA A 63 1.00 -3.07 -5.01
CA ALA A 63 1.78 -3.55 -6.15
C ALA A 63 3.30 -3.39 -5.95
N ALA A 64 3.97 -2.52 -6.71
CA ALA A 64 5.40 -2.25 -6.55
C ALA A 64 5.75 -1.82 -5.11
N GLY A 65 4.83 -1.11 -4.44
CA GLY A 65 4.98 -0.73 -3.04
C GLY A 65 5.02 -1.94 -2.10
N THR A 66 4.22 -2.98 -2.35
CA THR A 66 4.28 -4.23 -1.58
C THR A 66 5.60 -4.95 -1.78
N VAL A 67 6.13 -4.97 -3.02
CA VAL A 67 7.46 -5.54 -3.30
C VAL A 67 8.53 -4.78 -2.54
N ALA A 68 8.50 -3.44 -2.57
CA ALA A 68 9.44 -2.59 -1.85
C ALA A 68 9.38 -2.84 -0.33
N ALA A 69 8.16 -2.90 0.24
CA ALA A 69 7.97 -3.20 1.66
C ALA A 69 8.55 -4.57 2.07
N ASN A 70 8.38 -5.59 1.22
CA ASN A 70 8.96 -6.92 1.46
C ASN A 70 10.49 -6.89 1.41
N LEU A 71 11.09 -6.15 0.48
CA LEU A 71 12.55 -5.98 0.41
C LEU A 71 13.11 -5.29 1.66
N VAL A 72 12.41 -4.23 2.14
CA VAL A 72 12.76 -3.57 3.41
C VAL A 72 12.65 -4.55 4.58
N ALA A 73 11.55 -5.32 4.66
CA ALA A 73 11.34 -6.30 5.73
C ALA A 73 12.38 -7.44 5.72
N LEU A 74 12.88 -7.81 4.55
CA LEU A 74 13.97 -8.78 4.39
C LEU A 74 15.35 -8.19 4.75
N GLY A 75 15.44 -6.87 4.96
CA GLY A 75 16.68 -6.19 5.34
C GLY A 75 17.56 -5.82 4.16
N ALA A 76 17.00 -5.53 2.98
CA ALA A 76 17.75 -4.92 1.88
C ALA A 76 18.36 -3.58 2.33
N GLY A 77 19.57 -3.27 1.87
CA GLY A 77 20.32 -2.10 2.33
C GLY A 77 19.64 -0.80 1.93
N THR A 78 19.43 -0.58 0.64
CA THR A 78 18.68 0.57 0.12
C THR A 78 17.63 0.07 -0.85
N VAL A 79 16.39 0.53 -0.68
CA VAL A 79 15.30 0.25 -1.62
C VAL A 79 14.83 1.57 -2.22
N SER A 80 15.01 1.72 -3.54
CA SER A 80 14.60 2.90 -4.29
C SER A 80 13.29 2.62 -5.02
N ALA A 81 12.34 3.54 -4.91
CA ALA A 81 11.10 3.51 -5.68
C ALA A 81 11.26 4.31 -6.96
N VAL A 82 10.91 3.71 -8.09
CA VAL A 82 10.89 4.37 -9.41
C VAL A 82 9.48 4.25 -9.99
N GLY A 83 8.83 5.37 -10.16
CA GLY A 83 7.43 5.44 -10.59
C GLY A 83 6.86 6.84 -10.46
N PHE A 84 5.56 6.95 -10.35
CA PHE A 84 4.90 8.25 -10.17
C PHE A 84 3.62 8.12 -9.32
N ARG A 85 3.19 9.25 -8.80
CA ARG A 85 1.89 9.48 -8.16
C ARG A 85 1.20 10.69 -8.74
N GLY A 86 -0.08 10.85 -8.49
CA GLY A 86 -0.81 12.09 -8.73
C GLY A 86 -0.43 13.20 -7.75
N ASP A 87 -0.87 14.42 -8.07
CA ASP A 87 -0.85 15.55 -7.15
C ASP A 87 -2.22 15.66 -6.47
N ASP A 88 -2.52 14.68 -5.62
CA ASP A 88 -3.80 14.49 -4.93
C ASP A 88 -3.59 13.99 -3.49
N GLY A 89 -4.69 13.92 -2.73
CA GLY A 89 -4.65 13.47 -1.33
C GLY A 89 -4.15 12.05 -1.18
N GLU A 90 -4.53 11.15 -2.10
CA GLU A 90 -4.10 9.76 -2.14
C GLU A 90 -2.60 9.65 -2.41
N GLY A 91 -2.06 10.52 -3.26
CA GLY A 91 -0.63 10.62 -3.55
C GLY A 91 0.18 11.06 -2.34
N TRP A 92 -0.37 12.00 -1.58
CA TRP A 92 0.26 12.42 -0.33
C TRP A 92 0.26 11.30 0.72
N GLU A 93 -0.85 10.57 0.86
CA GLU A 93 -0.92 9.40 1.75
C GLU A 93 0.03 8.28 1.30
N LEU A 94 0.11 7.99 0.00
CA LEU A 94 1.06 7.02 -0.54
C LEU A 94 2.50 7.42 -0.21
N GLN A 95 2.84 8.68 -0.40
CA GLN A 95 4.16 9.21 -0.06
C GLN A 95 4.49 9.02 1.42
N ARG A 96 3.56 9.34 2.33
CA ARG A 96 3.75 9.11 3.78
C ARG A 96 4.03 7.65 4.11
N VAL A 97 3.32 6.72 3.47
CA VAL A 97 3.57 5.28 3.65
C VAL A 97 4.97 4.91 3.19
N MET A 98 5.40 5.41 2.02
CA MET A 98 6.72 5.15 1.47
C MET A 98 7.84 5.73 2.34
N ASP A 99 7.63 6.93 2.89
CA ASP A 99 8.55 7.57 3.85
C ASP A 99 8.67 6.74 5.14
N GLY A 100 7.54 6.23 5.64
CA GLY A 100 7.51 5.33 6.80
C GLY A 100 8.25 3.99 6.57
N LEU A 101 8.36 3.55 5.33
CA LEU A 101 9.16 2.39 4.94
C LEU A 101 10.65 2.73 4.73
N GLY A 102 11.03 4.01 4.72
CA GLY A 102 12.40 4.45 4.45
C GLY A 102 12.84 4.27 2.99
N LEU A 103 11.91 4.32 2.04
CA LEU A 103 12.23 4.19 0.62
C LEU A 103 12.94 5.44 0.09
N CYS A 104 14.00 5.25 -0.69
CA CYS A 104 14.58 6.32 -1.50
C CYS A 104 13.62 6.66 -2.65
N ARG A 105 13.23 7.94 -2.77
CA ARG A 105 12.21 8.41 -3.74
C ARG A 105 12.78 9.34 -4.82
N GLU A 106 14.08 9.36 -5.05
CA GLU A 106 14.70 10.21 -6.08
C GLU A 106 14.15 9.93 -7.49
N GLY A 107 13.73 8.68 -7.76
CA GLY A 107 13.09 8.27 -9.00
C GLY A 107 11.56 8.27 -8.95
N PHE A 108 10.93 8.88 -7.93
CA PHE A 108 9.49 8.85 -7.76
C PHE A 108 8.87 10.23 -7.99
N PHE A 109 8.16 10.40 -9.10
CA PHE A 109 7.72 11.68 -9.62
C PHE A 109 6.27 12.02 -9.27
N VAL A 110 5.95 13.31 -9.31
CA VAL A 110 4.57 13.81 -9.24
C VAL A 110 4.08 14.09 -10.65
N ALA A 111 2.96 13.50 -11.03
CA ALA A 111 2.30 13.68 -12.31
C ALA A 111 0.96 14.39 -12.08
N ALA A 112 0.92 15.73 -12.23
CA ALA A 112 -0.23 16.57 -11.89
C ALA A 112 -1.48 16.30 -12.75
N ASP A 113 -1.32 15.68 -13.93
CA ASP A 113 -2.40 15.31 -14.85
C ASP A 113 -2.93 13.87 -14.63
N ARG A 114 -2.49 13.21 -13.57
CA ARG A 114 -2.83 11.81 -13.25
C ARG A 114 -3.41 11.71 -11.85
N PHE A 115 -4.31 10.76 -11.67
CA PHE A 115 -4.69 10.30 -10.33
C PHE A 115 -3.63 9.38 -9.75
N THR A 116 -3.49 9.40 -8.44
CA THR A 116 -2.82 8.32 -7.72
C THR A 116 -3.74 7.09 -7.73
N PRO A 117 -3.36 5.97 -8.36
CA PRO A 117 -4.19 4.79 -8.34
C PRO A 117 -4.47 4.36 -6.91
N THR A 118 -5.75 4.16 -6.57
CA THR A 118 -6.15 3.85 -5.19
C THR A 118 -7.21 2.78 -5.18
N TYR A 119 -7.08 1.84 -4.26
CA TYR A 119 -8.10 0.85 -3.95
C TYR A 119 -8.65 1.13 -2.55
N ALA A 120 -9.81 1.79 -2.50
CA ALA A 120 -10.55 2.00 -1.26
C ALA A 120 -11.29 0.73 -0.88
N LYS A 121 -10.91 0.15 0.25
CA LYS A 121 -11.35 -1.17 0.72
C LYS A 121 -12.08 -1.02 2.07
N PRO A 122 -13.36 -0.62 2.07
CA PRO A 122 -14.14 -0.64 3.29
C PRO A 122 -14.38 -2.09 3.74
N CYS A 123 -14.36 -2.31 5.04
CA CYS A 123 -14.62 -3.62 5.62
C CYS A 123 -15.24 -3.48 7.01
N TYR A 124 -16.15 -4.38 7.36
CA TYR A 124 -16.61 -4.50 8.73
C TYR A 124 -15.56 -5.17 9.61
N VAL A 125 -15.38 -4.61 10.79
CA VAL A 125 -14.44 -5.12 11.79
C VAL A 125 -15.15 -5.34 13.12
N ASP A 126 -14.67 -6.33 13.87
CA ASP A 126 -15.03 -6.56 15.27
C ASP A 126 -13.83 -6.24 16.17
N ARG A 127 -14.10 -5.79 17.37
CA ARG A 127 -13.10 -5.71 18.44
C ARG A 127 -13.03 -7.05 19.15
N ASP A 128 -11.85 -7.65 19.18
CA ASP A 128 -11.59 -8.93 19.83
C ASP A 128 -10.41 -8.78 20.78
N GLY A 129 -10.69 -8.81 22.08
CA GLY A 129 -9.71 -8.99 23.18
C GLY A 129 -8.47 -8.09 23.23
N GLY A 130 -8.39 -7.05 22.40
CA GLY A 130 -7.23 -6.14 22.29
C GLY A 130 -6.83 -5.80 20.86
N GLY A 131 -7.49 -6.37 19.86
CA GLY A 131 -7.23 -6.14 18.45
C GLY A 131 -8.48 -5.85 17.61
N TRP A 132 -8.24 -5.63 16.33
CA TRP A 132 -9.28 -5.50 15.32
C TRP A 132 -9.21 -6.69 14.38
N ARG A 133 -10.32 -7.36 14.16
CA ARG A 133 -10.45 -8.47 13.21
C ARG A 133 -11.42 -8.08 12.10
N VAL A 134 -10.99 -8.24 10.85
CA VAL A 134 -11.87 -8.08 9.69
C VAL A 134 -12.88 -9.22 9.70
N ARG A 135 -14.16 -8.86 9.69
CA ARG A 135 -15.29 -9.79 9.60
C ARG A 135 -15.72 -10.00 8.15
N GLU A 136 -15.84 -8.91 7.41
CA GLU A 136 -16.40 -8.92 6.05
C GLU A 136 -15.82 -7.77 5.22
N GLY A 137 -15.47 -8.03 3.96
CA GLY A 137 -15.15 -6.99 2.99
C GLY A 137 -16.43 -6.42 2.38
N LEU A 138 -16.46 -5.09 2.23
CA LEU A 138 -17.54 -4.39 1.55
C LEU A 138 -17.15 -4.06 0.10
N GLU A 139 -18.04 -3.40 -0.64
CA GLU A 139 -17.78 -2.99 -2.02
C GLU A 139 -16.59 -2.04 -2.12
N ARG A 140 -15.66 -2.36 -3.01
CA ARG A 140 -14.43 -1.60 -3.22
C ARG A 140 -14.66 -0.44 -4.17
N ILE A 141 -14.02 0.70 -3.90
CA ILE A 141 -13.99 1.84 -4.81
C ILE A 141 -12.58 1.99 -5.36
N ASP A 142 -12.45 2.02 -6.70
CA ASP A 142 -11.17 2.09 -7.39
C ASP A 142 -10.98 3.44 -8.09
N ILE A 143 -9.89 4.13 -7.80
CA ILE A 143 -9.39 5.26 -8.57
C ILE A 143 -8.30 4.76 -9.52
N LYS A 144 -8.52 4.91 -10.82
CA LYS A 144 -7.59 4.42 -11.86
C LYS A 144 -7.42 5.41 -12.99
N ASN A 145 -6.20 5.48 -13.51
CA ASN A 145 -5.94 6.18 -14.76
C ASN A 145 -6.42 5.33 -15.94
N ARG A 146 -7.27 5.91 -16.80
CA ARG A 146 -7.81 5.24 -17.99
C ARG A 146 -7.05 5.58 -19.28
N ARG A 147 -6.18 6.60 -19.24
CA ARG A 147 -5.33 6.99 -20.35
C ARG A 147 -3.97 6.27 -20.26
N PRO A 148 -3.34 5.94 -21.39
CA PRO A 148 -1.98 5.40 -21.40
C PRO A 148 -1.01 6.29 -20.61
N THR A 149 0.01 5.67 -20.03
CA THR A 149 1.09 6.43 -19.36
C THR A 149 1.85 7.25 -20.40
N PRO A 150 2.02 8.56 -20.19
CA PRO A 150 2.79 9.41 -21.09
C PRO A 150 4.22 8.90 -21.24
N ARG A 151 4.81 9.09 -22.45
CA ARG A 151 6.19 8.63 -22.71
C ARG A 151 7.23 9.24 -21.78
N VAL A 152 6.99 10.47 -21.31
CA VAL A 152 7.88 11.16 -20.37
C VAL A 152 7.93 10.46 -18.99
N LEU A 153 6.96 9.62 -18.67
CA LEU A 153 6.89 8.85 -17.43
C LEU A 153 7.24 7.36 -17.63
N GLN A 154 7.61 6.94 -18.84
CA GLN A 154 8.07 5.61 -19.19
C GLN A 154 9.60 5.52 -19.18
#